data_94ee8990f6fd62b88ce76eaf3506ff28
#
_entry.id   94ee8990f6fd62b88ce76eaf3506ff28
#
_cell.length_a   1.000
_cell.length_b   1.000
_cell.length_c   1.000
_cell.angle_alpha   90.00
_cell.angle_beta   90.00
_cell.angle_gamma   90.00
#
_symmetry.space_group_name_H-M   'P 1'
#
loop_
_entity.id
_entity.type
_entity.pdbx_description
1 polymer ?
#
loop_
_entity_poly.entity_id
_entity_poly.type
_entity_poly.pdbx_seq_one_letter_code
_entity_poly.pdbx_strand_id
1 'polypeptide(L)'
;MLKFLSIQNIVLIDKTEIEFSSGLCVLSGETGSGKSILLDALGLAIGFRSNLRLIGNDENKAFVAAQFDIKNNLSCQNILKENDLLDSENPDLLNIRRIIQENSASKVYINDILIGVNLLNQIGETLVEIHGQHDQRGLLNSSFHSEILDEFAQNQNLLKDLRKIYDDLKETDKKIFEIKAKKEQAEREGDYLDYIIKELEKANLKAGEEDELSNKKDQFQAKEKILNFLSELKSNLTEANSHLILSQKLIIRNQHLINNYLPEEKEDFEKLSEKIDQENNEIESAISNITSSERNLNNFTESLEEVEERLFYIRSLARKFSTTTEELPKIIADAEGKLKLIKNEEAFTHGLEEQINKLLKDYKIIADKLSERRKKSALILAKKVEEELKFLKMEGTKFLVEVSEMPESNHGAHGYDKIRFLSSINKNNFEDISKIASGGELSRFMLALKVSLMDVKSRPTIIFDEIDTGIGGSTADAVGNRLKTLSKNLQVLVVTHQPQIAAKADIHFKIRKTSNDNKIKTLIEKLDAKNREIEIARMLSGEKITPEALAAANRLIY
;
A
#
# COMPACT_ATOMS: atom_id res chain seq x y z
N MET A 1 -29.90 8.47 13.80
CA MET A 1 -31.14 9.31 13.78
C MET A 1 -30.94 10.51 14.68
N LEU A 2 -31.23 11.72 14.19
CA LEU A 2 -31.16 12.97 14.99
C LEU A 2 -32.20 12.94 16.10
N LYS A 3 -31.79 13.12 17.35
CA LYS A 3 -32.66 13.18 18.53
C LYS A 3 -32.85 14.59 19.04
N PHE A 4 -31.76 15.37 19.07
CA PHE A 4 -31.75 16.68 19.70
C PHE A 4 -30.79 17.61 18.96
N LEU A 5 -31.20 18.89 18.85
CA LEU A 5 -30.37 19.95 18.30
C LEU A 5 -30.51 21.21 19.16
N SER A 6 -29.39 21.69 19.66
CA SER A 6 -29.30 22.96 20.39
C SER A 6 -28.45 23.94 19.58
N ILE A 7 -28.99 25.14 19.39
CA ILE A 7 -28.38 26.22 18.62
C ILE A 7 -28.28 27.44 19.50
N GLN A 8 -27.13 28.10 19.54
CA GLN A 8 -26.94 29.33 20.28
C GLN A 8 -26.12 30.32 19.45
N ASN A 9 -26.62 31.57 19.37
CA ASN A 9 -26.02 32.71 18.67
C ASN A 9 -25.65 32.43 17.21
N ILE A 10 -26.60 31.85 16.44
CA ILE A 10 -26.43 31.65 15.00
C ILE A 10 -27.40 32.57 14.25
N VAL A 11 -26.86 33.54 13.55
CA VAL A 11 -27.57 34.56 12.76
C VAL A 11 -28.71 35.21 13.57
N LEU A 12 -29.94 34.76 13.36
CA LEU A 12 -31.15 35.27 14.03
C LEU A 12 -31.66 34.38 15.17
N ILE A 13 -30.94 33.29 15.47
CA ILE A 13 -31.29 32.35 16.54
C ILE A 13 -30.42 32.65 17.76
N ASP A 14 -30.96 33.23 18.81
CA ASP A 14 -30.25 33.47 20.06
C ASP A 14 -29.96 32.14 20.78
N LYS A 15 -31.06 31.44 21.15
CA LYS A 15 -31.01 30.11 21.76
C LYS A 15 -32.28 29.34 21.37
N THR A 16 -32.08 28.12 20.88
CA THR A 16 -33.18 27.20 20.54
C THR A 16 -32.78 25.78 20.80
N GLU A 17 -33.68 24.98 21.33
CA GLU A 17 -33.53 23.57 21.59
C GLU A 17 -34.69 22.81 20.93
N ILE A 18 -34.40 21.81 20.11
CA ILE A 18 -35.37 21.08 19.31
C ILE A 18 -35.18 19.58 19.54
N GLU A 19 -36.25 18.92 19.95
CA GLU A 19 -36.32 17.47 20.04
C GLU A 19 -36.97 16.89 18.79
N PHE A 20 -36.30 15.94 18.16
CA PHE A 20 -36.79 15.26 16.99
C PHE A 20 -37.16 13.80 17.33
N SER A 21 -38.13 13.26 16.57
CA SER A 21 -38.47 11.86 16.61
C SER A 21 -38.36 11.21 15.23
N SER A 22 -38.57 9.90 15.15
CA SER A 22 -38.70 9.18 13.89
C SER A 22 -39.90 9.65 13.07
N GLY A 23 -39.89 9.35 11.77
CA GLY A 23 -40.95 9.69 10.85
C GLY A 23 -40.70 10.97 10.06
N LEU A 24 -41.77 11.57 9.53
CA LEU A 24 -41.73 12.78 8.72
C LEU A 24 -41.83 14.03 9.60
N CYS A 25 -40.72 14.74 9.75
CA CYS A 25 -40.65 16.03 10.45
C CYS A 25 -40.73 17.17 9.43
N VAL A 26 -41.73 18.02 9.53
CA VAL A 26 -41.88 19.17 8.65
C VAL A 26 -41.57 20.46 9.39
N LEU A 27 -40.87 21.35 8.72
CA LEU A 27 -40.50 22.69 9.13
C LEU A 27 -41.21 23.68 8.22
N SER A 28 -42.27 24.34 8.72
CA SER A 28 -43.00 25.38 7.99
C SER A 28 -42.62 26.78 8.49
N GLY A 29 -42.84 27.77 7.67
CA GLY A 29 -42.61 29.18 8.01
C GLY A 29 -42.54 30.04 6.76
N GLU A 30 -42.60 31.36 6.94
CA GLU A 30 -42.53 32.33 5.85
C GLU A 30 -41.15 32.35 5.19
N THR A 31 -41.09 32.82 3.95
CA THR A 31 -39.81 33.01 3.25
C THR A 31 -38.91 33.94 4.06
N GLY A 32 -37.68 33.52 4.30
CA GLY A 32 -36.75 34.29 5.14
C GLY A 32 -36.98 34.18 6.66
N SER A 33 -37.88 33.28 7.16
CA SER A 33 -38.12 33.09 8.61
C SER A 33 -36.96 32.45 9.39
N GLY A 34 -35.94 32.00 8.72
CA GLY A 34 -34.80 31.34 9.36
C GLY A 34 -34.72 29.82 9.12
N LYS A 35 -35.52 29.30 8.17
CA LYS A 35 -35.50 27.87 7.80
C LYS A 35 -34.11 27.41 7.37
N SER A 36 -33.46 28.16 6.49
CA SER A 36 -32.07 27.86 6.04
C SER A 36 -31.04 27.95 7.18
N ILE A 37 -31.28 28.85 8.17
CA ILE A 37 -30.38 28.97 9.33
C ILE A 37 -30.37 27.69 10.17
N LEU A 38 -31.50 27.00 10.30
CA LEU A 38 -31.58 25.71 10.98
C LEU A 38 -30.77 24.63 10.24
N LEU A 39 -30.87 24.61 8.90
CA LEU A 39 -30.12 23.67 8.06
C LEU A 39 -28.62 23.96 8.10
N ASP A 40 -28.25 25.25 8.08
CA ASP A 40 -26.86 25.68 8.25
C ASP A 40 -26.29 25.24 9.61
N ALA A 41 -27.07 25.42 10.69
CA ALA A 41 -26.69 24.98 12.03
C ALA A 41 -26.47 23.46 12.10
N LEU A 42 -27.39 22.70 11.51
CA LEU A 42 -27.23 21.24 11.43
C LEU A 42 -26.03 20.83 10.54
N GLY A 43 -25.85 21.52 9.42
CA GLY A 43 -24.68 21.36 8.56
C GLY A 43 -23.36 21.58 9.33
N LEU A 44 -23.31 22.62 10.17
CA LEU A 44 -22.18 22.86 11.07
C LEU A 44 -21.93 21.70 12.04
N ALA A 45 -23.00 21.15 12.64
CA ALA A 45 -22.91 20.03 13.57
C ALA A 45 -22.35 18.76 12.90
N ILE A 46 -22.60 18.56 11.60
CA ILE A 46 -22.13 17.40 10.85
C ILE A 46 -20.84 17.64 10.02
N GLY A 47 -20.15 18.76 10.24
CA GLY A 47 -18.82 19.00 9.68
C GLY A 47 -18.74 19.90 8.44
N PHE A 48 -19.83 20.56 8.02
CA PHE A 48 -19.78 21.52 6.91
C PHE A 48 -18.85 22.69 7.24
N ARG A 49 -18.32 23.35 6.21
CA ARG A 49 -17.43 24.51 6.40
C ARG A 49 -18.12 25.60 7.19
N SER A 50 -17.44 26.11 8.22
CA SER A 50 -17.97 27.27 8.96
C SER A 50 -17.79 28.55 8.14
N ASN A 51 -18.83 29.40 8.16
CA ASN A 51 -18.76 30.76 7.64
C ASN A 51 -18.93 31.70 8.83
N LEU A 52 -18.05 32.67 8.99
CA LEU A 52 -18.14 33.68 10.06
C LEU A 52 -19.43 34.49 10.03
N ARG A 53 -20.05 34.60 8.87
CA ARG A 53 -21.40 35.24 8.72
C ARG A 53 -22.52 34.52 9.48
N LEU A 54 -22.28 33.30 9.94
CA LEU A 54 -23.23 32.54 10.74
C LEU A 54 -23.19 32.91 12.22
N ILE A 55 -22.16 33.64 12.69
CA ILE A 55 -22.11 34.14 14.06
C ILE A 55 -23.14 35.29 14.22
N GLY A 56 -24.01 35.19 15.22
CA GLY A 56 -24.96 36.21 15.55
C GLY A 56 -24.32 37.45 16.18
N ASN A 57 -25.06 38.52 16.30
CA ASN A 57 -24.54 39.83 16.71
C ASN A 57 -24.28 39.98 18.23
N ASP A 58 -24.75 39.04 19.06
CA ASP A 58 -24.78 39.21 20.51
C ASP A 58 -23.48 38.75 21.21
N GLU A 59 -22.72 37.84 20.61
CA GLU A 59 -21.45 37.36 21.15
C GLU A 59 -20.50 36.98 20.00
N ASN A 60 -19.18 37.05 20.22
CA ASN A 60 -18.17 36.64 19.24
C ASN A 60 -18.04 35.10 19.08
N LYS A 61 -19.07 34.36 19.52
CA LYS A 61 -19.11 32.89 19.51
C LYS A 61 -20.49 32.40 19.06
N ALA A 62 -20.49 31.36 18.24
CA ALA A 62 -21.69 30.60 17.91
C ALA A 62 -21.49 29.15 18.36
N PHE A 63 -22.56 28.50 18.79
CA PHE A 63 -22.55 27.17 19.36
C PHE A 63 -23.65 26.30 18.74
N VAL A 64 -23.29 25.09 18.36
CA VAL A 64 -24.23 24.04 17.94
C VAL A 64 -23.91 22.75 18.68
N ALA A 65 -24.93 22.12 19.24
CA ALA A 65 -24.83 20.74 19.74
C ALA A 65 -25.93 19.89 19.10
N ALA A 66 -25.56 18.68 18.72
CA ALA A 66 -26.49 17.68 18.17
C ALA A 66 -26.29 16.35 18.83
N GLN A 67 -27.40 15.65 19.10
CA GLN A 67 -27.37 14.28 19.63
C GLN A 67 -28.00 13.33 18.62
N PHE A 68 -27.32 12.26 18.34
CA PHE A 68 -27.73 11.21 17.41
C PHE A 68 -27.84 9.85 18.08
N ASP A 69 -28.92 9.13 17.77
CA ASP A 69 -29.04 7.72 18.01
C ASP A 69 -28.31 6.96 16.88
N ILE A 70 -27.27 6.20 17.26
CA ILE A 70 -26.39 5.47 16.34
C ILE A 70 -26.50 3.95 16.48
N LYS A 71 -27.46 3.45 17.25
CA LYS A 71 -27.66 2.03 17.54
C LYS A 71 -27.59 1.13 16.31
N ASN A 72 -28.22 1.54 15.21
CA ASN A 72 -28.29 0.78 13.97
C ASN A 72 -27.32 1.30 12.90
N ASN A 73 -26.36 2.16 13.25
CA ASN A 73 -25.40 2.76 12.33
C ASN A 73 -24.00 2.18 12.54
N LEU A 74 -23.76 0.98 12.01
CA LEU A 74 -22.49 0.28 12.16
C LEU A 74 -21.30 1.05 11.58
N SER A 75 -21.50 1.78 10.49
CA SER A 75 -20.43 2.58 9.87
C SER A 75 -19.95 3.69 10.81
N CYS A 76 -20.90 4.41 11.46
CA CYS A 76 -20.56 5.39 12.47
C CYS A 76 -19.85 4.76 13.68
N GLN A 77 -20.40 3.68 14.21
CA GLN A 77 -19.81 2.99 15.37
C GLN A 77 -18.39 2.49 15.10
N ASN A 78 -18.10 2.01 13.90
CA ASN A 78 -16.75 1.57 13.52
C ASN A 78 -15.77 2.74 13.52
N ILE A 79 -16.12 3.88 12.88
CA ILE A 79 -15.28 5.08 12.88
C ILE A 79 -15.01 5.56 14.32
N LEU A 80 -16.03 5.55 15.19
CA LEU A 80 -15.86 5.97 16.58
C LEU A 80 -14.96 5.02 17.36
N LYS A 81 -15.07 3.70 17.14
CA LYS A 81 -14.19 2.68 17.76
C LYS A 81 -12.73 2.82 17.32
N GLU A 82 -12.51 3.00 16.03
CA GLU A 82 -11.16 3.16 15.46
C GLU A 82 -10.43 4.41 15.97
N ASN A 83 -11.18 5.40 16.47
CA ASN A 83 -10.64 6.65 17.00
C ASN A 83 -10.82 6.81 18.53
N ASP A 84 -11.20 5.76 19.26
CA ASP A 84 -11.41 5.77 20.71
C ASP A 84 -12.43 6.83 21.19
N LEU A 85 -13.47 7.09 20.36
CA LEU A 85 -14.49 8.11 20.62
C LEU A 85 -15.83 7.52 21.08
N LEU A 86 -15.97 6.20 21.14
CA LEU A 86 -17.21 5.57 21.54
C LEU A 86 -17.42 5.73 23.06
N ASP A 87 -18.60 6.24 23.45
CA ASP A 87 -18.97 6.31 24.86
C ASP A 87 -19.26 4.90 25.40
N SER A 88 -18.53 4.48 26.43
CA SER A 88 -18.68 3.16 27.03
C SER A 88 -19.96 3.02 27.86
N GLU A 89 -20.49 4.11 28.40
CA GLU A 89 -21.72 4.12 29.19
C GLU A 89 -22.96 4.18 28.29
N ASN A 90 -22.88 4.93 27.18
CA ASN A 90 -23.98 5.14 26.24
C ASN A 90 -23.55 4.89 24.78
N PRO A 91 -23.21 3.65 24.38
CA PRO A 91 -22.64 3.37 23.06
C PRO A 91 -23.62 3.61 21.90
N ASP A 92 -24.90 3.73 22.18
CA ASP A 92 -25.95 3.98 21.20
C ASP A 92 -26.18 5.47 20.94
N LEU A 93 -25.56 6.37 21.72
CA LEU A 93 -25.73 7.81 21.62
C LEU A 93 -24.41 8.48 21.21
N LEU A 94 -24.53 9.45 20.32
CA LEU A 94 -23.42 10.28 19.87
C LEU A 94 -23.74 11.74 20.13
N ASN A 95 -22.93 12.39 20.94
CA ASN A 95 -23.03 13.82 21.21
C ASN A 95 -21.97 14.57 20.42
N ILE A 96 -22.41 15.49 19.58
CA ILE A 96 -21.53 16.36 18.78
C ILE A 96 -21.71 17.79 19.27
N ARG A 97 -20.59 18.50 19.48
CA ARG A 97 -20.61 19.92 19.86
C ARG A 97 -19.59 20.68 19.05
N ARG A 98 -20.02 21.78 18.41
CA ARG A 98 -19.14 22.65 17.65
C ARG A 98 -19.26 24.09 18.10
N ILE A 99 -18.12 24.74 18.30
CA ILE A 99 -17.99 26.14 18.69
C ILE A 99 -17.26 26.87 17.58
N ILE A 100 -17.82 27.96 17.10
CA ILE A 100 -17.24 28.84 16.09
C ILE A 100 -16.91 30.16 16.77
N GLN A 101 -15.73 30.69 16.54
CA GLN A 101 -15.28 31.98 17.07
C GLN A 101 -14.69 32.83 15.96
N GLU A 102 -14.82 34.15 16.06
CA GLU A 102 -14.46 35.10 15.00
C GLU A 102 -12.95 35.08 14.68
N ASN A 103 -12.08 34.89 15.68
CA ASN A 103 -10.63 35.00 15.52
C ASN A 103 -9.87 33.68 15.80
N SER A 104 -10.54 32.53 15.75
CA SER A 104 -9.92 31.24 16.01
C SER A 104 -10.50 30.12 15.16
N ALA A 105 -9.74 29.03 15.00
CA ALA A 105 -10.26 27.81 14.39
C ALA A 105 -11.45 27.26 15.18
N SER A 106 -12.47 26.74 14.48
CA SER A 106 -13.63 26.13 15.14
C SER A 106 -13.21 24.91 15.96
N LYS A 107 -13.73 24.81 17.19
CA LYS A 107 -13.50 23.67 18.08
C LYS A 107 -14.66 22.66 17.93
N VAL A 108 -14.32 21.41 17.77
CA VAL A 108 -15.27 20.31 17.61
C VAL A 108 -15.05 19.28 18.71
N TYR A 109 -16.13 18.85 19.33
CA TYR A 109 -16.10 17.83 20.37
C TYR A 109 -17.07 16.69 20.01
N ILE A 110 -16.63 15.47 20.19
CA ILE A 110 -17.45 14.26 20.14
C ILE A 110 -17.35 13.58 21.50
N ASN A 111 -18.50 13.35 22.16
CA ASN A 111 -18.55 12.80 23.51
C ASN A 111 -17.54 13.49 24.45
N ASP A 112 -17.49 14.85 24.39
CA ASP A 112 -16.58 15.76 25.09
C ASP A 112 -15.08 15.65 24.75
N ILE A 113 -14.68 14.81 23.80
CA ILE A 113 -13.32 14.70 23.30
C ILE A 113 -13.13 15.66 22.11
N LEU A 114 -12.07 16.47 22.15
CA LEU A 114 -11.72 17.42 21.08
C LEU A 114 -11.20 16.68 19.86
N ILE A 115 -11.79 16.96 18.68
CA ILE A 115 -11.41 16.33 17.41
C ILE A 115 -11.15 17.34 16.29
N GLY A 116 -10.60 16.86 15.16
CA GLY A 116 -10.48 17.64 13.92
C GLY A 116 -11.77 17.68 13.11
N VAL A 117 -11.99 18.78 12.35
CA VAL A 117 -13.16 18.96 11.49
C VAL A 117 -13.27 17.89 10.39
N ASN A 118 -12.13 17.35 9.91
CA ASN A 118 -12.13 16.29 8.90
C ASN A 118 -12.75 14.99 9.43
N LEU A 119 -12.44 14.61 10.67
CA LEU A 119 -13.04 13.44 11.30
C LEU A 119 -14.53 13.66 11.57
N LEU A 120 -14.92 14.86 12.03
CA LEU A 120 -16.34 15.23 12.15
C LEU A 120 -17.07 15.07 10.82
N ASN A 121 -16.45 15.48 9.73
CA ASN A 121 -17.04 15.37 8.40
C ASN A 121 -17.28 13.91 7.99
N GLN A 122 -16.29 13.02 8.20
CA GLN A 122 -16.43 11.59 7.95
C GLN A 122 -17.57 10.96 8.77
N ILE A 123 -17.66 11.31 10.05
CA ILE A 123 -18.76 10.85 10.92
C ILE A 123 -20.10 11.42 10.44
N GLY A 124 -20.16 12.71 10.15
CA GLY A 124 -21.38 13.41 9.68
C GLY A 124 -21.94 12.81 8.40
N GLU A 125 -21.08 12.37 7.49
CA GLU A 125 -21.49 11.68 6.26
C GLU A 125 -22.21 10.35 6.51
N THR A 126 -22.00 9.72 7.66
CA THR A 126 -22.72 8.50 8.05
C THR A 126 -24.06 8.77 8.75
N LEU A 127 -24.28 10.00 9.24
CA LEU A 127 -25.42 10.36 10.08
C LEU A 127 -26.56 11.00 9.31
N VAL A 128 -26.26 11.97 8.46
CA VAL A 128 -27.24 12.82 7.81
C VAL A 128 -26.91 13.02 6.35
N GLU A 129 -27.93 12.99 5.51
CA GLU A 129 -27.87 13.36 4.10
C GLU A 129 -28.76 14.58 3.85
N ILE A 130 -28.20 15.65 3.29
CA ILE A 130 -28.93 16.89 3.02
C ILE A 130 -29.05 17.06 1.51
N HIS A 131 -30.28 17.23 1.01
CA HIS A 131 -30.59 17.49 -0.40
C HIS A 131 -31.16 18.91 -0.57
N GLY A 132 -30.47 19.73 -1.36
CA GLY A 132 -30.85 21.13 -1.63
C GLY A 132 -29.71 21.88 -2.33
N GLN A 133 -29.79 23.24 -2.34
CA GLN A 133 -28.80 24.10 -3.03
C GLN A 133 -27.32 23.87 -2.61
N HIS A 134 -27.09 23.27 -1.46
CA HIS A 134 -25.73 23.02 -0.91
C HIS A 134 -25.26 21.56 -1.03
N ASP A 135 -25.98 20.72 -1.78
CA ASP A 135 -25.64 19.30 -1.93
C ASP A 135 -24.53 19.11 -2.96
N GLN A 136 -23.29 18.96 -2.48
CA GLN A 136 -22.16 18.51 -3.29
C GLN A 136 -21.70 17.10 -2.89
N ARG A 137 -22.47 16.34 -2.07
CA ARG A 137 -22.05 15.10 -1.42
C ARG A 137 -23.12 14.01 -1.54
N GLY A 138 -22.71 12.78 -1.44
CA GLY A 138 -23.62 11.64 -1.49
C GLY A 138 -23.94 11.17 -2.90
N LEU A 139 -25.21 11.02 -3.24
CA LEU A 139 -25.68 10.45 -4.52
C LEU A 139 -25.26 11.25 -5.77
N LEU A 140 -24.93 12.54 -5.61
CA LEU A 140 -24.43 13.37 -6.73
C LEU A 140 -22.95 13.09 -7.04
N ASN A 141 -22.22 12.47 -6.14
CA ASN A 141 -20.82 12.11 -6.37
C ASN A 141 -20.73 10.75 -7.05
N SER A 142 -20.23 10.73 -8.29
CA SER A 142 -20.10 9.53 -9.09
C SER A 142 -19.21 8.42 -8.46
N SER A 143 -18.37 8.76 -7.50
CA SER A 143 -17.55 7.78 -6.78
C SER A 143 -18.38 6.79 -5.95
N PHE A 144 -19.59 7.16 -5.53
CA PHE A 144 -20.48 6.30 -4.74
C PHE A 144 -21.50 5.52 -5.60
N HIS A 145 -21.60 5.81 -6.90
CA HIS A 145 -22.61 5.17 -7.74
C HIS A 145 -22.43 3.65 -7.85
N SER A 146 -21.18 3.17 -7.83
CA SER A 146 -20.88 1.74 -7.84
C SER A 146 -21.34 1.04 -6.55
N GLU A 147 -21.06 1.66 -5.40
CA GLU A 147 -21.46 1.13 -4.08
C GLU A 147 -22.99 1.05 -3.97
N ILE A 148 -23.68 2.09 -4.39
CA ILE A 148 -25.16 2.15 -4.37
C ILE A 148 -25.77 1.07 -5.26
N LEU A 149 -25.25 0.89 -6.48
CA LEU A 149 -25.74 -0.13 -7.38
C LEU A 149 -25.44 -1.53 -6.86
N ASP A 150 -24.25 -1.75 -6.26
CA ASP A 150 -23.86 -3.03 -5.70
C ASP A 150 -24.68 -3.40 -4.45
N GLU A 151 -25.02 -2.42 -3.61
CA GLU A 151 -25.94 -2.62 -2.50
C GLU A 151 -27.35 -2.97 -3.00
N PHE A 152 -27.88 -2.23 -3.99
CA PHE A 152 -29.17 -2.51 -4.61
C PHE A 152 -29.20 -3.91 -5.24
N ALA A 153 -28.09 -4.32 -5.88
CA ALA A 153 -27.93 -5.63 -6.51
C ALA A 153 -27.59 -6.77 -5.53
N GLN A 154 -27.33 -6.44 -4.24
CA GLN A 154 -26.88 -7.37 -3.21
C GLN A 154 -25.59 -8.12 -3.63
N ASN A 155 -24.59 -7.39 -4.11
CA ASN A 155 -23.35 -7.95 -4.67
C ASN A 155 -22.24 -8.19 -3.61
N GLN A 156 -22.51 -8.01 -2.32
CA GLN A 156 -21.51 -8.04 -1.23
C GLN A 156 -20.63 -9.30 -1.24
N ASN A 157 -21.21 -10.47 -1.53
CA ASN A 157 -20.45 -11.73 -1.58
C ASN A 157 -19.46 -11.75 -2.76
N LEU A 158 -19.92 -11.32 -3.96
CA LEU A 158 -19.04 -11.26 -5.14
C LEU A 158 -17.91 -10.23 -4.94
N LEU A 159 -18.21 -9.10 -4.32
CA LEU A 159 -17.21 -8.08 -4.01
C LEU A 159 -16.17 -8.58 -3.00
N LYS A 160 -16.60 -9.34 -1.99
CA LYS A 160 -15.70 -9.95 -1.02
C LYS A 160 -14.75 -10.96 -1.66
N ASP A 161 -15.29 -11.83 -2.51
CA ASP A 161 -14.50 -12.83 -3.23
C ASP A 161 -13.52 -12.16 -4.20
N LEU A 162 -13.97 -11.15 -4.94
CA LEU A 162 -13.15 -10.41 -5.89
C LEU A 162 -12.00 -9.65 -5.18
N ARG A 163 -12.31 -9.00 -4.06
CA ARG A 163 -11.31 -8.31 -3.25
C ARG A 163 -10.22 -9.25 -2.76
N LYS A 164 -10.61 -10.43 -2.28
CA LYS A 164 -9.63 -11.44 -1.84
C LYS A 164 -8.68 -11.83 -2.97
N ILE A 165 -9.22 -12.13 -4.16
CA ILE A 165 -8.37 -12.51 -5.31
C ILE A 165 -7.47 -11.34 -5.72
N TYR A 166 -7.97 -10.12 -5.68
CA TYR A 166 -7.18 -8.93 -6.02
C TYR A 166 -6.05 -8.66 -5.02
N ASP A 167 -6.31 -8.87 -3.73
CA ASP A 167 -5.29 -8.76 -2.68
C ASP A 167 -4.22 -9.85 -2.85
N ASP A 168 -4.63 -11.10 -3.16
CA ASP A 168 -3.71 -12.22 -3.45
C ASP A 168 -2.88 -11.94 -4.72
N LEU A 169 -3.46 -11.34 -5.76
CA LEU A 169 -2.76 -10.90 -6.97
C LEU A 169 -1.68 -9.86 -6.63
N LYS A 170 -2.04 -8.83 -5.89
CA LYS A 170 -1.09 -7.78 -5.48
C LYS A 170 0.07 -8.32 -4.64
N GLU A 171 -0.23 -9.22 -3.71
CA GLU A 171 0.79 -9.83 -2.87
C GLU A 171 1.75 -10.69 -3.70
N THR A 172 1.20 -11.49 -4.64
CA THR A 172 2.01 -12.35 -5.53
C THR A 172 2.87 -11.52 -6.49
N ASP A 173 2.31 -10.46 -7.06
CA ASP A 173 3.03 -9.54 -7.96
C ASP A 173 4.17 -8.82 -7.24
N LYS A 174 3.93 -8.39 -6.01
CA LYS A 174 4.97 -7.80 -5.16
C LYS A 174 6.11 -8.79 -4.88
N LYS A 175 5.79 -10.06 -4.59
CA LYS A 175 6.79 -11.12 -4.39
C LYS A 175 7.63 -11.33 -5.65
N ILE A 176 7.00 -11.38 -6.83
CA ILE A 176 7.72 -11.50 -8.10
C ILE A 176 8.62 -10.28 -8.34
N PHE A 177 8.14 -9.08 -8.07
CA PHE A 177 8.94 -7.87 -8.23
C PHE A 177 10.19 -7.89 -7.32
N GLU A 178 10.03 -8.28 -6.06
CA GLU A 178 11.15 -8.40 -5.11
C GLU A 178 12.18 -9.46 -5.55
N ILE A 179 11.71 -10.59 -6.08
CA ILE A 179 12.59 -11.66 -6.59
C ILE A 179 13.28 -11.21 -7.88
N LYS A 180 12.56 -10.59 -8.82
CA LYS A 180 13.15 -10.08 -10.07
C LYS A 180 14.20 -9.01 -9.82
N ALA A 181 14.01 -8.13 -8.85
CA ALA A 181 15.01 -7.15 -8.45
C ALA A 181 16.28 -7.80 -7.86
N LYS A 182 16.13 -8.86 -7.06
CA LYS A 182 17.25 -9.66 -6.56
C LYS A 182 17.93 -10.45 -7.68
N LYS A 183 17.18 -10.94 -8.65
CA LYS A 183 17.68 -11.71 -9.79
C LYS A 183 18.60 -10.87 -10.69
N GLU A 184 18.28 -9.64 -11.01
CA GLU A 184 19.16 -8.77 -11.79
C GLU A 184 20.53 -8.57 -11.12
N GLN A 185 20.55 -8.50 -9.80
CA GLN A 185 21.79 -8.45 -9.02
C GLN A 185 22.51 -9.79 -9.02
N ALA A 186 21.76 -10.89 -8.86
CA ALA A 186 22.28 -12.24 -8.82
C ALA A 186 22.79 -12.75 -10.19
N GLU A 187 22.19 -12.33 -11.31
CA GLU A 187 22.68 -12.66 -12.66
C GLU A 187 24.06 -12.05 -12.92
N ARG A 188 24.30 -10.80 -12.52
CA ARG A 188 25.65 -10.17 -12.62
C ARG A 188 26.68 -10.89 -11.73
N GLU A 189 26.24 -11.37 -10.57
CA GLU A 189 27.07 -12.18 -9.68
C GLU A 189 27.25 -13.61 -10.23
N GLY A 190 26.23 -14.18 -10.88
CA GLY A 190 26.20 -15.53 -11.43
C GLY A 190 27.25 -15.78 -12.51
N ASP A 191 27.38 -14.86 -13.45
CA ASP A 191 28.42 -14.92 -14.49
C ASP A 191 29.83 -14.89 -13.87
N TYR A 192 30.00 -14.08 -12.83
CA TYR A 192 31.26 -14.00 -12.09
C TYR A 192 31.54 -15.28 -11.28
N LEU A 193 30.51 -15.83 -10.63
CA LEU A 193 30.64 -17.09 -9.89
C LEU A 193 30.96 -18.26 -10.82
N ASP A 194 30.33 -18.34 -11.99
CA ASP A 194 30.59 -19.36 -12.99
C ASP A 194 32.03 -19.26 -13.55
N TYR A 195 32.52 -18.03 -13.73
CA TYR A 195 33.90 -17.75 -14.09
C TYR A 195 34.87 -18.22 -13.01
N ILE A 196 34.63 -17.93 -11.74
CA ILE A 196 35.44 -18.37 -10.59
C ILE A 196 35.53 -19.91 -10.56
N ILE A 197 34.37 -20.57 -10.64
CA ILE A 197 34.32 -22.05 -10.59
C ILE A 197 35.13 -22.63 -11.72
N LYS A 198 34.92 -22.23 -12.98
CA LYS A 198 35.61 -22.74 -14.16
C LYS A 198 37.12 -22.51 -14.09
N GLU A 199 37.58 -21.39 -13.58
CA GLU A 199 38.99 -21.06 -13.47
C GLU A 199 39.69 -21.88 -12.36
N LEU A 200 39.03 -22.00 -11.22
CA LEU A 200 39.60 -22.76 -10.09
C LEU A 200 39.48 -24.28 -10.29
N GLU A 201 38.43 -24.79 -10.98
CA GLU A 201 38.35 -26.20 -11.37
C GLU A 201 39.49 -26.59 -12.33
N LYS A 202 39.78 -25.74 -13.34
CA LYS A 202 40.92 -25.96 -14.26
C LYS A 202 42.25 -26.04 -13.53
N ALA A 203 42.38 -25.31 -12.44
CA ALA A 203 43.61 -25.31 -11.64
C ALA A 203 43.84 -26.62 -10.89
N ASN A 204 42.79 -27.44 -10.68
CA ASN A 204 42.87 -28.76 -10.00
C ASN A 204 43.71 -28.71 -8.71
N LEU A 205 43.32 -27.80 -7.82
CA LEU A 205 44.05 -27.49 -6.59
C LEU A 205 43.91 -28.62 -5.56
N LYS A 206 45.02 -28.94 -4.87
CA LYS A 206 45.01 -29.89 -3.76
C LYS A 206 45.25 -29.17 -2.44
N ALA A 207 44.60 -29.66 -1.39
CA ALA A 207 44.81 -29.11 -0.04
C ALA A 207 46.28 -29.30 0.39
N GLY A 208 46.94 -28.22 0.87
CA GLY A 208 48.34 -28.24 1.29
C GLY A 208 49.36 -28.25 0.15
N GLU A 209 48.92 -28.11 -1.11
CA GLU A 209 49.81 -28.19 -2.30
C GLU A 209 50.91 -27.12 -2.27
N GLU A 210 50.62 -25.91 -1.76
CA GLU A 210 51.64 -24.85 -1.66
C GLU A 210 52.78 -25.25 -0.73
N ASP A 211 52.47 -25.81 0.43
CA ASP A 211 53.47 -26.23 1.41
C ASP A 211 54.34 -27.39 0.86
N GLU A 212 53.69 -28.36 0.19
CA GLU A 212 54.41 -29.45 -0.45
C GLU A 212 55.37 -28.95 -1.55
N LEU A 213 54.89 -28.03 -2.40
CA LEU A 213 55.72 -27.46 -3.47
C LEU A 213 56.80 -26.53 -2.91
N SER A 214 56.57 -25.79 -1.85
CA SER A 214 57.55 -24.95 -1.19
C SER A 214 58.66 -25.80 -0.58
N ASN A 215 58.29 -26.88 0.12
CA ASN A 215 59.27 -27.83 0.66
C ASN A 215 60.08 -28.51 -0.45
N LYS A 216 59.45 -28.91 -1.55
CA LYS A 216 60.18 -29.45 -2.72
C LYS A 216 61.16 -28.44 -3.30
N LYS A 217 60.74 -27.17 -3.47
CA LYS A 217 61.62 -26.10 -3.94
C LYS A 217 62.85 -25.93 -3.05
N ASP A 218 62.68 -25.92 -1.74
CA ASP A 218 63.76 -25.79 -0.79
C ASP A 218 64.75 -27.00 -0.88
N GLN A 219 64.19 -28.22 -1.08
CA GLN A 219 64.95 -29.40 -1.32
C GLN A 219 65.77 -29.33 -2.62
N PHE A 220 65.18 -28.86 -3.72
CA PHE A 220 65.91 -28.68 -4.98
C PHE A 220 66.98 -27.61 -4.87
N GLN A 221 66.76 -26.51 -4.20
CA GLN A 221 67.80 -25.49 -3.96
C GLN A 221 68.95 -26.01 -3.09
N ALA A 222 68.58 -26.76 -2.04
CA ALA A 222 69.65 -27.43 -1.20
C ALA A 222 70.47 -28.43 -2.00
N LYS A 223 69.81 -29.25 -2.84
CA LYS A 223 70.43 -30.20 -3.74
C LYS A 223 71.39 -29.48 -4.71
N GLU A 224 70.99 -28.43 -5.36
CA GLU A 224 71.83 -27.66 -6.28
C GLU A 224 73.06 -27.11 -5.57
N LYS A 225 72.92 -26.57 -4.37
CA LYS A 225 74.08 -26.13 -3.56
C LYS A 225 75.03 -27.27 -3.20
N ILE A 226 74.49 -28.46 -2.86
CA ILE A 226 75.28 -29.64 -2.55
C ILE A 226 76.01 -30.11 -3.81
N LEU A 227 75.35 -30.16 -4.97
CA LEU A 227 75.98 -30.56 -6.22
C LEU A 227 77.12 -29.60 -6.61
N ASN A 228 76.90 -28.28 -6.47
CA ASN A 228 77.97 -27.31 -6.73
C ASN A 228 79.15 -27.49 -5.77
N PHE A 229 78.86 -27.69 -4.48
CA PHE A 229 79.89 -27.98 -3.49
C PHE A 229 80.67 -29.25 -3.83
N LEU A 230 79.95 -30.37 -4.19
CA LEU A 230 80.59 -31.64 -4.58
C LEU A 230 81.45 -31.48 -5.83
N SER A 231 80.99 -30.73 -6.81
CA SER A 231 81.72 -30.44 -8.04
C SER A 231 83.03 -29.68 -7.77
N GLU A 232 82.94 -28.62 -6.91
CA GLU A 232 84.14 -27.89 -6.50
C GLU A 232 85.15 -28.75 -5.73
N LEU A 233 84.61 -29.52 -4.76
CA LEU A 233 85.46 -30.49 -4.00
C LEU A 233 86.13 -31.48 -4.90
N LYS A 234 85.41 -32.06 -5.87
CA LYS A 234 85.95 -33.01 -6.86
C LYS A 234 87.02 -32.37 -7.72
N SER A 235 86.82 -31.14 -8.17
CA SER A 235 87.80 -30.38 -8.95
C SER A 235 89.08 -30.21 -8.16
N ASN A 236 89.02 -29.77 -6.89
CA ASN A 236 90.17 -29.56 -6.02
C ASN A 236 90.94 -30.85 -5.74
N LEU A 237 90.22 -31.98 -5.48
CA LEU A 237 90.83 -33.28 -5.29
C LEU A 237 91.51 -33.82 -6.57
N THR A 238 90.91 -33.58 -7.75
CA THR A 238 91.47 -33.96 -9.04
C THR A 238 92.72 -33.17 -9.34
N GLU A 239 92.78 -31.90 -9.01
CA GLU A 239 93.97 -31.08 -9.14
C GLU A 239 95.09 -31.57 -8.19
N ALA A 240 94.76 -31.82 -6.92
CA ALA A 240 95.68 -32.36 -5.94
C ALA A 240 96.26 -33.72 -6.38
N ASN A 241 95.38 -34.63 -6.86
CA ASN A 241 95.76 -35.92 -7.40
C ASN A 241 96.78 -35.78 -8.56
N SER A 242 96.47 -34.80 -9.45
CA SER A 242 97.37 -34.49 -10.58
C SER A 242 98.81 -34.08 -10.12
N HIS A 243 98.87 -33.25 -9.07
CA HIS A 243 100.13 -32.77 -8.51
C HIS A 243 100.91 -33.93 -7.81
N LEU A 244 100.22 -34.81 -7.09
CA LEU A 244 100.85 -35.99 -6.48
C LEU A 244 101.38 -36.96 -7.52
N ILE A 245 100.59 -37.21 -8.60
CA ILE A 245 101.06 -38.04 -9.74
C ILE A 245 102.33 -37.44 -10.38
N LEU A 246 102.35 -36.10 -10.58
CA LEU A 246 103.52 -35.42 -11.11
C LEU A 246 104.73 -35.57 -10.16
N SER A 247 104.50 -35.45 -8.84
CA SER A 247 105.55 -35.60 -7.84
C SER A 247 106.09 -37.01 -7.83
N GLN A 248 105.22 -38.02 -7.92
CA GLN A 248 105.61 -39.41 -8.02
C GLN A 248 106.49 -39.69 -9.27
N LYS A 249 106.03 -39.14 -10.44
CA LYS A 249 106.80 -39.23 -11.68
C LYS A 249 108.17 -38.59 -11.57
N LEU A 250 108.29 -37.46 -10.83
CA LEU A 250 109.58 -36.82 -10.58
C LEU A 250 110.49 -37.70 -9.74
N ILE A 251 110.01 -38.38 -8.72
CA ILE A 251 110.80 -39.33 -7.91
C ILE A 251 111.21 -40.48 -8.77
N ILE A 252 110.35 -41.15 -9.50
CA ILE A 252 110.62 -42.28 -10.37
C ILE A 252 111.65 -41.89 -11.44
N ARG A 253 111.47 -40.75 -12.09
CA ARG A 253 112.42 -40.26 -13.12
C ARG A 253 113.81 -40.03 -12.59
N ASN A 254 113.96 -39.61 -11.35
CA ASN A 254 115.23 -39.31 -10.74
C ASN A 254 115.75 -40.45 -9.86
N GLN A 255 115.09 -41.59 -9.82
CA GLN A 255 115.47 -42.78 -8.99
C GLN A 255 116.90 -43.26 -9.24
N HIS A 256 117.35 -43.15 -10.50
CA HIS A 256 118.71 -43.51 -10.85
C HIS A 256 119.76 -42.56 -10.19
N LEU A 257 119.45 -41.28 -10.12
CA LEU A 257 120.30 -40.27 -9.47
C LEU A 257 120.33 -40.48 -7.94
N ILE A 258 119.14 -40.73 -7.36
CA ILE A 258 118.98 -40.97 -5.92
C ILE A 258 119.84 -42.26 -5.55
N ASN A 259 119.70 -43.32 -6.30
CA ASN A 259 120.43 -44.57 -6.06
C ASN A 259 121.97 -44.44 -6.16
N ASN A 260 122.45 -43.54 -7.07
CA ASN A 260 123.87 -43.37 -7.31
C ASN A 260 124.59 -42.36 -6.42
N TYR A 261 123.83 -41.27 -6.04
CA TYR A 261 124.41 -40.12 -5.34
C TYR A 261 123.95 -39.93 -3.90
N LEU A 262 122.79 -40.59 -3.52
CA LEU A 262 122.19 -40.48 -2.19
C LEU A 262 121.81 -41.89 -1.66
N PRO A 263 122.69 -42.81 -1.58
CA PRO A 263 122.38 -44.22 -1.23
C PRO A 263 121.82 -44.38 0.20
N GLU A 264 122.21 -43.50 1.10
CA GLU A 264 121.69 -43.49 2.48
C GLU A 264 120.27 -43.01 2.58
N GLU A 265 119.75 -42.13 1.68
CA GLU A 265 118.43 -41.61 1.65
C GLU A 265 117.43 -42.35 0.72
N LYS A 266 117.98 -43.42 0.04
CA LYS A 266 117.18 -44.22 -0.90
C LYS A 266 115.88 -44.77 -0.28
N GLU A 267 115.97 -45.29 0.91
CA GLU A 267 114.86 -45.88 1.64
C GLU A 267 113.77 -44.83 1.97
N ASP A 268 114.18 -43.61 2.25
CA ASP A 268 113.27 -42.51 2.56
C ASP A 268 112.48 -42.01 1.30
N PHE A 269 113.17 -42.00 0.11
CA PHE A 269 112.47 -41.68 -1.15
C PHE A 269 111.57 -42.82 -1.61
N GLU A 270 111.90 -44.09 -1.37
CA GLU A 270 111.02 -45.24 -1.63
C GLU A 270 109.77 -45.16 -0.73
N LYS A 271 109.94 -44.93 0.56
CA LYS A 271 108.85 -44.75 1.50
C LYS A 271 107.96 -43.51 1.11
N LEU A 272 108.60 -42.41 0.66
CA LEU A 272 107.88 -41.26 0.18
C LEU A 272 107.05 -41.55 -1.08
N SER A 273 107.63 -42.34 -2.02
CA SER A 273 106.93 -42.78 -3.23
C SER A 273 105.75 -43.70 -2.91
N GLU A 274 105.91 -44.66 -2.00
CA GLU A 274 104.85 -45.53 -1.51
C GLU A 274 103.72 -44.73 -0.82
N LYS A 275 104.12 -43.74 -0.02
CA LYS A 275 103.14 -42.86 0.65
C LYS A 275 102.35 -42.02 -0.35
N ILE A 276 103.00 -41.42 -1.35
CA ILE A 276 102.35 -40.73 -2.44
C ILE A 276 101.33 -41.60 -3.19
N ASP A 277 101.72 -42.88 -3.41
CA ASP A 277 100.88 -43.86 -4.09
C ASP A 277 99.64 -44.22 -3.25
N GLN A 278 99.84 -44.38 -1.94
CA GLN A 278 98.71 -44.56 -1.01
C GLN A 278 97.73 -43.36 -1.01
N GLU A 279 98.23 -42.11 -0.90
CA GLU A 279 97.42 -40.88 -0.92
C GLU A 279 96.69 -40.71 -2.26
N ASN A 280 97.36 -41.05 -3.41
CA ASN A 280 96.67 -41.04 -4.72
C ASN A 280 95.46 -41.99 -4.74
N ASN A 281 95.67 -43.23 -4.24
CA ASN A 281 94.58 -44.22 -4.20
C ASN A 281 93.44 -43.78 -3.28
N GLU A 282 93.75 -43.13 -2.14
CA GLU A 282 92.71 -42.55 -1.24
C GLU A 282 91.97 -41.43 -1.88
N ILE A 283 92.63 -40.49 -2.59
CA ILE A 283 92.01 -39.41 -3.33
C ILE A 283 91.15 -39.97 -4.48
N GLU A 284 91.60 -40.95 -5.25
CA GLU A 284 90.77 -41.58 -6.30
C GLU A 284 89.53 -42.25 -5.72
N SER A 285 89.67 -42.93 -4.57
CA SER A 285 88.52 -43.48 -3.84
C SER A 285 87.55 -42.37 -3.41
N ALA A 286 88.04 -41.24 -2.88
CA ALA A 286 87.25 -40.10 -2.50
C ALA A 286 86.51 -39.51 -3.71
N ILE A 287 87.18 -39.31 -4.85
CA ILE A 287 86.58 -38.84 -6.11
C ILE A 287 85.46 -39.77 -6.58
N SER A 288 85.68 -41.09 -6.48
CA SER A 288 84.71 -42.13 -6.82
C SER A 288 83.47 -42.05 -5.94
N ASN A 289 83.68 -41.88 -4.63
CA ASN A 289 82.59 -41.69 -3.68
C ASN A 289 81.75 -40.40 -3.95
N ILE A 290 82.45 -39.29 -4.23
CA ILE A 290 81.80 -38.04 -4.63
C ILE A 290 80.96 -38.24 -5.90
N THR A 291 81.56 -38.91 -6.92
CA THR A 291 80.84 -39.17 -8.18
C THR A 291 79.60 -40.04 -7.99
N SER A 292 79.68 -41.01 -7.08
CA SER A 292 78.50 -41.81 -6.70
C SER A 292 77.41 -40.99 -6.00
N SER A 293 77.82 -40.09 -5.11
CA SER A 293 76.88 -39.15 -4.44
C SER A 293 76.24 -38.20 -5.41
N GLU A 294 77.01 -37.66 -6.38
CA GLU A 294 76.46 -36.81 -7.46
C GLU A 294 75.39 -37.55 -8.30
N ARG A 295 75.64 -38.82 -8.64
CA ARG A 295 74.67 -39.64 -9.40
C ARG A 295 73.41 -39.91 -8.60
N ASN A 296 73.51 -40.21 -7.32
CA ASN A 296 72.35 -40.45 -6.46
C ASN A 296 71.48 -39.20 -6.29
N LEU A 297 72.08 -38.01 -6.19
CA LEU A 297 71.37 -36.75 -6.13
C LEU A 297 70.70 -36.38 -7.46
N ASN A 298 71.22 -36.84 -8.60
CA ASN A 298 70.66 -36.53 -9.91
C ASN A 298 69.44 -37.39 -10.34
N ASN A 299 69.09 -38.45 -9.59
CA ASN A 299 68.02 -39.40 -9.93
C ASN A 299 66.57 -38.85 -9.61
N PHE A 300 66.34 -37.57 -9.62
CA PHE A 300 64.98 -36.99 -9.46
C PHE A 300 64.33 -36.82 -10.83
N THR A 301 63.02 -37.17 -10.90
CA THR A 301 62.20 -37.12 -12.13
C THR A 301 61.52 -35.81 -12.39
N GLU A 302 61.36 -34.95 -11.37
CA GLU A 302 60.71 -33.60 -11.48
C GLU A 302 61.79 -32.51 -11.65
N SER A 303 61.49 -31.42 -12.38
CA SER A 303 62.37 -30.28 -12.52
C SER A 303 62.02 -29.16 -11.53
N LEU A 304 63.02 -28.40 -11.10
CA LEU A 304 62.79 -27.21 -10.26
C LEU A 304 61.86 -26.20 -10.97
N GLU A 305 61.99 -26.05 -12.28
CA GLU A 305 61.18 -25.13 -13.10
C GLU A 305 59.70 -25.49 -13.04
N GLU A 306 59.33 -26.78 -13.17
CA GLU A 306 57.94 -27.24 -13.05
C GLU A 306 57.34 -26.95 -11.67
N VAL A 307 58.11 -27.12 -10.60
CA VAL A 307 57.68 -26.82 -9.23
C VAL A 307 57.49 -25.31 -9.05
N GLU A 308 58.41 -24.49 -9.55
CA GLU A 308 58.30 -23.02 -9.47
C GLU A 308 57.15 -22.47 -10.30
N GLU A 309 56.94 -22.96 -11.53
CA GLU A 309 55.80 -22.58 -12.38
C GLU A 309 54.45 -22.91 -11.70
N ARG A 310 54.36 -24.13 -11.13
CA ARG A 310 53.13 -24.54 -10.43
C ARG A 310 52.88 -23.70 -9.18
N LEU A 311 53.91 -23.44 -8.39
CA LEU A 311 53.82 -22.59 -7.20
C LEU A 311 53.42 -21.16 -7.55
N PHE A 312 54.03 -20.60 -8.59
CA PHE A 312 53.71 -19.28 -9.09
C PHE A 312 52.26 -19.21 -9.56
N TYR A 313 51.77 -20.22 -10.28
CA TYR A 313 50.40 -20.31 -10.76
C TYR A 313 49.41 -20.32 -9.59
N ILE A 314 49.61 -21.17 -8.59
CA ILE A 314 48.73 -21.25 -7.42
C ILE A 314 48.71 -19.92 -6.65
N ARG A 315 49.87 -19.31 -6.42
CA ARG A 315 49.99 -18.01 -5.75
C ARG A 315 49.38 -16.87 -6.57
N SER A 316 49.43 -16.95 -7.89
CA SER A 316 48.78 -15.97 -8.76
C SER A 316 47.26 -16.02 -8.67
N LEU A 317 46.67 -17.22 -8.55
CA LEU A 317 45.23 -17.41 -8.31
C LEU A 317 44.82 -16.88 -6.94
N ALA A 318 45.58 -17.16 -5.89
CA ALA A 318 45.31 -16.64 -4.55
C ALA A 318 45.29 -15.09 -4.53
N ARG A 319 46.27 -14.46 -5.20
CA ARG A 319 46.28 -12.97 -5.37
C ARG A 319 45.11 -12.46 -6.19
N LYS A 320 44.77 -13.15 -7.30
CA LYS A 320 43.66 -12.76 -8.16
C LYS A 320 42.32 -12.77 -7.42
N PHE A 321 42.11 -13.72 -6.55
CA PHE A 321 40.89 -13.83 -5.73
C PHE A 321 41.02 -13.23 -4.33
N SER A 322 42.11 -12.50 -4.05
CA SER A 322 42.38 -11.81 -2.78
C SER A 322 42.23 -12.71 -1.55
N THR A 323 42.76 -13.92 -1.65
CA THR A 323 42.68 -14.96 -0.61
C THR A 323 44.00 -15.69 -0.41
N THR A 324 44.01 -16.65 0.48
CA THR A 324 45.12 -17.58 0.65
C THR A 324 44.97 -18.83 -0.23
N THR A 325 46.06 -19.50 -0.53
CA THR A 325 46.02 -20.73 -1.35
C THR A 325 45.20 -21.84 -0.71
N GLU A 326 45.19 -21.91 0.63
CA GLU A 326 44.41 -22.87 1.42
C GLU A 326 42.90 -22.63 1.35
N GLU A 327 42.49 -21.36 1.14
CA GLU A 327 41.08 -20.98 1.07
C GLU A 327 40.48 -21.10 -0.34
N LEU A 328 41.32 -21.21 -1.39
CA LEU A 328 40.84 -21.34 -2.77
C LEU A 328 39.80 -22.47 -2.97
N PRO A 329 39.95 -23.68 -2.39
CA PRO A 329 38.94 -24.74 -2.51
C PRO A 329 37.59 -24.37 -1.84
N LYS A 330 37.63 -23.55 -0.78
CA LYS A 330 36.40 -23.08 -0.11
C LYS A 330 35.64 -22.10 -0.98
N ILE A 331 36.35 -21.26 -1.74
CA ILE A 331 35.72 -20.31 -2.68
C ILE A 331 34.91 -21.06 -3.74
N ILE A 332 35.36 -22.20 -4.22
CA ILE A 332 34.61 -23.04 -5.16
C ILE A 332 33.30 -23.49 -4.51
N ALA A 333 33.38 -24.09 -3.32
CA ALA A 333 32.19 -24.59 -2.61
C ALA A 333 31.17 -23.48 -2.30
N ASP A 334 31.63 -22.29 -1.90
CA ASP A 334 30.77 -21.12 -1.64
C ASP A 334 30.14 -20.60 -2.93
N ALA A 335 30.90 -20.56 -4.03
CA ALA A 335 30.42 -20.14 -5.34
C ALA A 335 29.35 -21.11 -5.89
N GLU A 336 29.60 -22.44 -5.81
CA GLU A 336 28.61 -23.45 -6.18
C GLU A 336 27.32 -23.38 -5.34
N GLY A 337 27.47 -23.17 -4.02
CA GLY A 337 26.35 -22.99 -3.11
C GLY A 337 25.47 -21.80 -3.49
N LYS A 338 26.08 -20.65 -3.79
CA LYS A 338 25.39 -19.45 -4.26
C LYS A 338 24.70 -19.66 -5.61
N LEU A 339 25.35 -20.29 -6.55
CA LEU A 339 24.82 -20.57 -7.89
C LEU A 339 23.63 -21.53 -7.86
N LYS A 340 23.62 -22.48 -6.93
CA LYS A 340 22.49 -23.39 -6.69
C LYS A 340 21.29 -22.65 -6.10
N LEU A 341 21.51 -21.67 -5.22
CA LEU A 341 20.44 -20.82 -4.69
C LEU A 341 19.79 -19.99 -5.80
N ILE A 342 20.60 -19.38 -6.69
CA ILE A 342 20.10 -18.59 -7.83
C ILE A 342 19.20 -19.44 -8.74
N LYS A 343 19.61 -20.67 -9.06
CA LYS A 343 18.80 -21.60 -9.89
C LYS A 343 17.49 -22.03 -9.23
N ASN A 344 17.46 -22.18 -7.91
CA ASN A 344 16.24 -22.51 -7.18
C ASN A 344 15.23 -21.33 -7.19
N GLU A 345 15.71 -20.09 -7.15
CA GLU A 345 14.85 -18.90 -7.23
C GLU A 345 14.17 -18.76 -8.61
N GLU A 346 14.80 -19.23 -9.68
CA GLU A 346 14.18 -19.25 -11.02
C GLU A 346 12.97 -20.18 -11.09
N ALA A 347 13.08 -21.38 -10.56
CA ALA A 347 11.97 -22.32 -10.51
C ALA A 347 10.81 -21.80 -9.65
N PHE A 348 11.12 -21.10 -8.55
CA PHE A 348 10.13 -20.48 -7.68
C PHE A 348 9.41 -19.31 -8.37
N THR A 349 10.14 -18.47 -9.12
CA THR A 349 9.56 -17.36 -9.89
C THR A 349 8.57 -17.86 -10.95
N HIS A 350 8.91 -18.91 -11.67
CA HIS A 350 8.01 -19.53 -12.65
C HIS A 350 6.72 -20.04 -12.00
N GLY A 351 6.81 -20.67 -10.83
CA GLY A 351 5.63 -21.09 -10.06
C GLY A 351 4.71 -19.94 -9.64
N LEU A 352 5.28 -18.78 -9.26
CA LEU A 352 4.51 -17.57 -8.94
C LEU A 352 3.85 -16.95 -10.19
N GLU A 353 4.51 -16.99 -11.35
CA GLU A 353 3.93 -16.51 -12.60
C GLU A 353 2.74 -17.38 -13.05
N GLU A 354 2.82 -18.70 -12.86
CA GLU A 354 1.67 -19.58 -13.08
C GLU A 354 0.52 -19.28 -12.11
N GLN A 355 0.83 -18.99 -10.85
CA GLN A 355 -0.15 -18.60 -9.84
C GLN A 355 -0.85 -17.29 -10.22
N ILE A 356 -0.12 -16.25 -10.68
CA ILE A 356 -0.73 -15.00 -11.18
C ILE A 356 -1.67 -15.28 -12.36
N ASN A 357 -1.24 -16.07 -13.32
CA ASN A 357 -2.07 -16.40 -14.48
C ASN A 357 -3.39 -17.10 -14.07
N LYS A 358 -3.35 -17.94 -13.05
CA LYS A 358 -4.55 -18.55 -12.48
C LYS A 358 -5.44 -17.52 -11.78
N LEU A 359 -4.85 -16.70 -10.90
CA LEU A 359 -5.59 -15.65 -10.19
C LEU A 359 -6.23 -14.63 -11.14
N LEU A 360 -5.57 -14.27 -12.24
CA LEU A 360 -6.12 -13.39 -13.27
C LEU A 360 -7.35 -14.01 -13.96
N LYS A 361 -7.32 -15.31 -14.23
CA LYS A 361 -8.49 -16.03 -14.77
C LYS A 361 -9.65 -16.05 -13.78
N ASP A 362 -9.36 -16.36 -12.52
CA ASP A 362 -10.37 -16.39 -11.46
C ASP A 362 -10.96 -14.99 -11.21
N TYR A 363 -10.11 -13.95 -11.20
CA TYR A 363 -10.54 -12.55 -11.14
C TYR A 363 -11.51 -12.21 -12.27
N LYS A 364 -11.15 -12.54 -13.52
CA LYS A 364 -11.97 -12.26 -14.68
C LYS A 364 -13.34 -12.93 -14.59
N ILE A 365 -13.40 -14.19 -14.19
CA ILE A 365 -14.66 -14.94 -14.05
C ILE A 365 -15.60 -14.25 -13.04
N ILE A 366 -15.09 -13.81 -11.90
CA ILE A 366 -15.91 -13.16 -10.86
C ILE A 366 -16.28 -11.75 -11.28
N ALA A 367 -15.35 -10.99 -11.87
CA ALA A 367 -15.58 -9.64 -12.37
C ALA A 367 -16.63 -9.63 -13.50
N ASP A 368 -16.60 -10.59 -14.42
CA ASP A 368 -17.62 -10.75 -15.47
C ASP A 368 -19.01 -11.01 -14.85
N LYS A 369 -19.11 -11.90 -13.87
CA LYS A 369 -20.37 -12.15 -13.14
C LYS A 369 -20.88 -10.90 -12.42
N LEU A 370 -19.98 -10.13 -11.81
CA LEU A 370 -20.32 -8.87 -11.15
C LEU A 370 -20.86 -7.85 -12.16
N SER A 371 -20.17 -7.69 -13.30
CA SER A 371 -20.57 -6.80 -14.39
C SER A 371 -21.95 -7.14 -14.95
N GLU A 372 -22.23 -8.44 -15.20
CA GLU A 372 -23.55 -8.87 -15.63
C GLU A 372 -24.65 -8.54 -14.63
N ARG A 373 -24.41 -8.76 -13.33
CA ARG A 373 -25.39 -8.42 -12.28
C ARG A 373 -25.60 -6.92 -12.20
N ARG A 374 -24.54 -6.12 -12.31
CA ARG A 374 -24.61 -4.66 -12.36
C ARG A 374 -25.48 -4.19 -13.54
N LYS A 375 -25.22 -4.69 -14.75
CA LYS A 375 -26.01 -4.35 -15.95
C LYS A 375 -27.48 -4.71 -15.81
N LYS A 376 -27.80 -5.87 -15.26
CA LYS A 376 -29.20 -6.28 -15.00
C LYS A 376 -29.85 -5.36 -13.94
N SER A 377 -29.17 -5.11 -12.83
CA SER A 377 -29.67 -4.26 -11.75
C SER A 377 -29.79 -2.80 -12.15
N ALA A 378 -28.90 -2.31 -13.01
CA ALA A 378 -28.96 -0.98 -13.60
C ALA A 378 -30.28 -0.73 -14.34
N LEU A 379 -30.70 -1.70 -15.15
CA LEU A 379 -31.99 -1.61 -15.88
C LEU A 379 -33.20 -1.63 -14.93
N ILE A 380 -33.15 -2.45 -13.88
CA ILE A 380 -34.22 -2.55 -12.88
C ILE A 380 -34.31 -1.25 -12.08
N LEU A 381 -33.17 -0.71 -11.62
CA LEU A 381 -33.12 0.55 -10.89
C LEU A 381 -33.61 1.72 -11.75
N ALA A 382 -33.17 1.80 -13.01
CA ALA A 382 -33.59 2.85 -13.93
C ALA A 382 -35.11 2.86 -14.10
N LYS A 383 -35.71 1.69 -14.30
CA LYS A 383 -37.16 1.55 -14.45
C LYS A 383 -37.92 1.97 -13.17
N LYS A 384 -37.46 1.52 -11.99
CA LYS A 384 -38.07 1.89 -10.70
C LYS A 384 -38.04 3.42 -10.49
N VAL A 385 -36.86 4.04 -10.76
CA VAL A 385 -36.74 5.51 -10.62
C VAL A 385 -37.64 6.25 -11.61
N GLU A 386 -37.71 5.83 -12.86
CA GLU A 386 -38.62 6.45 -13.85
C GLU A 386 -40.10 6.30 -13.47
N GLU A 387 -40.50 5.20 -12.85
CA GLU A 387 -41.85 5.02 -12.32
C GLU A 387 -42.13 6.01 -11.17
N GLU A 388 -41.20 6.20 -10.24
CA GLU A 388 -41.31 7.16 -9.15
C GLU A 388 -41.33 8.61 -9.67
N LEU A 389 -40.52 8.95 -10.68
CA LEU A 389 -40.50 10.27 -11.30
C LEU A 389 -41.87 10.67 -11.90
N LYS A 390 -42.63 9.70 -12.45
CA LYS A 390 -44.01 9.97 -12.94
C LYS A 390 -44.94 10.44 -11.82
N PHE A 391 -44.88 9.81 -10.63
CA PHE A 391 -45.65 10.23 -9.48
C PHE A 391 -45.30 11.65 -9.02
N LEU A 392 -44.05 12.05 -9.21
CA LEU A 392 -43.54 13.37 -8.86
C LEU A 392 -43.75 14.43 -9.96
N LYS A 393 -44.57 14.10 -10.99
CA LYS A 393 -44.85 14.96 -12.15
C LYS A 393 -43.60 15.37 -12.94
N MET A 394 -42.66 14.43 -13.08
CA MET A 394 -41.43 14.56 -13.87
C MET A 394 -41.42 13.55 -15.04
N GLU A 395 -42.55 13.41 -15.73
CA GLU A 395 -42.77 12.41 -16.79
C GLU A 395 -41.81 12.53 -17.99
N GLY A 396 -41.26 13.73 -18.22
CA GLY A 396 -40.25 13.98 -19.27
C GLY A 396 -38.85 13.58 -18.90
N THR A 397 -38.57 13.27 -17.65
CA THR A 397 -37.24 12.92 -17.16
C THR A 397 -36.95 11.45 -17.36
N LYS A 398 -35.81 11.16 -17.96
CA LYS A 398 -35.24 9.80 -18.10
C LYS A 398 -34.08 9.60 -17.16
N PHE A 399 -33.93 8.40 -16.69
CA PHE A 399 -32.80 7.99 -15.85
C PHE A 399 -32.07 6.81 -16.46
N LEU A 400 -30.74 6.90 -16.48
CA LEU A 400 -29.86 5.85 -17.00
C LEU A 400 -28.77 5.55 -15.98
N VAL A 401 -28.61 4.28 -15.64
CA VAL A 401 -27.43 3.80 -14.92
C VAL A 401 -26.47 3.24 -15.97
N GLU A 402 -25.47 4.01 -16.32
CA GLU A 402 -24.43 3.61 -17.26
C GLU A 402 -23.42 2.69 -16.57
N VAL A 403 -23.18 1.52 -17.15
CA VAL A 403 -22.17 0.55 -16.72
C VAL A 403 -21.19 0.36 -17.88
N SER A 404 -20.02 0.96 -17.79
CA SER A 404 -18.97 0.91 -18.82
C SER A 404 -17.70 0.26 -18.27
N GLU A 405 -17.00 -0.48 -19.12
CA GLU A 405 -15.73 -1.10 -18.76
C GLU A 405 -14.61 -0.06 -18.70
N MET A 406 -13.78 -0.15 -17.67
CA MET A 406 -12.56 0.67 -17.52
C MET A 406 -11.38 0.02 -18.23
N PRO A 407 -10.36 0.80 -18.62
CA PRO A 407 -9.08 0.24 -19.09
C PRO A 407 -8.47 -0.73 -18.06
N GLU A 408 -7.75 -1.75 -18.52
CA GLU A 408 -7.16 -2.79 -17.66
C GLU A 408 -6.27 -2.22 -16.54
N SER A 409 -5.58 -1.10 -16.81
CA SER A 409 -4.77 -0.40 -15.79
C SER A 409 -5.55 0.09 -14.57
N ASN A 410 -6.88 0.20 -14.69
CA ASN A 410 -7.79 0.72 -13.66
C ASN A 410 -8.64 -0.39 -13.02
N HIS A 411 -8.40 -1.65 -13.38
CA HIS A 411 -9.06 -2.78 -12.73
C HIS A 411 -8.63 -2.87 -11.27
N GLY A 412 -9.56 -3.19 -10.38
CA GLY A 412 -9.30 -3.12 -8.94
C GLY A 412 -10.11 -4.10 -8.10
N ALA A 413 -10.03 -3.93 -6.79
CA ALA A 413 -10.76 -4.75 -5.82
C ALA A 413 -12.29 -4.70 -5.96
N HIS A 414 -12.82 -3.71 -6.70
CA HIS A 414 -14.25 -3.52 -6.95
C HIS A 414 -14.68 -3.90 -8.39
N GLY A 415 -13.83 -4.61 -9.12
CA GLY A 415 -14.06 -5.01 -10.51
C GLY A 415 -13.51 -3.99 -11.50
N TYR A 416 -14.01 -4.06 -12.73
CA TYR A 416 -13.55 -3.24 -13.85
C TYR A 416 -14.63 -2.29 -14.41
N ASP A 417 -15.84 -2.24 -13.81
CA ASP A 417 -16.90 -1.36 -14.27
C ASP A 417 -16.79 0.04 -13.67
N LYS A 418 -16.95 1.05 -14.51
CA LYS A 418 -17.28 2.43 -14.13
C LYS A 418 -18.77 2.61 -14.18
N ILE A 419 -19.37 3.05 -13.07
CA ILE A 419 -20.82 3.25 -12.95
C ILE A 419 -21.11 4.73 -12.84
N ARG A 420 -22.05 5.23 -13.65
CA ARG A 420 -22.52 6.62 -13.59
C ARG A 420 -24.03 6.67 -13.64
N PHE A 421 -24.60 7.54 -12.79
CA PHE A 421 -26.02 7.87 -12.83
C PHE A 421 -26.20 9.10 -13.70
N LEU A 422 -26.97 8.94 -14.75
CA LEU A 422 -27.22 9.97 -15.75
C LEU A 422 -28.70 10.27 -15.80
N SER A 423 -29.04 11.52 -16.08
CA SER A 423 -30.43 11.94 -16.29
C SER A 423 -30.57 12.73 -17.59
N SER A 424 -31.76 12.68 -18.18
CA SER A 424 -32.16 13.52 -19.31
C SER A 424 -33.53 14.13 -19.06
N ILE A 425 -33.59 15.44 -18.96
CA ILE A 425 -34.84 16.18 -18.71
C ILE A 425 -35.61 16.39 -20.03
N ASN A 426 -34.93 16.54 -21.16
CA ASN A 426 -35.49 16.88 -22.46
C ASN A 426 -35.29 15.83 -23.57
N LYS A 427 -35.17 14.54 -23.21
CA LYS A 427 -35.09 13.36 -24.10
C LYS A 427 -33.86 13.26 -25.04
N ASN A 428 -32.98 14.24 -25.13
CA ASN A 428 -31.95 14.25 -26.19
C ASN A 428 -30.52 14.03 -25.72
N ASN A 429 -30.16 14.38 -24.48
CA ASN A 429 -28.81 14.17 -23.98
C ASN A 429 -28.84 13.68 -22.53
N PHE A 430 -28.16 12.60 -22.25
CA PHE A 430 -27.90 12.14 -20.88
C PHE A 430 -26.68 12.87 -20.30
N GLU A 431 -26.89 13.51 -19.15
CA GLU A 431 -25.83 14.18 -18.38
C GLU A 431 -25.82 13.68 -16.94
N ASP A 432 -24.71 13.93 -16.25
CA ASP A 432 -24.63 13.58 -14.83
C ASP A 432 -25.78 14.22 -14.03
N ILE A 433 -26.35 13.46 -13.09
CA ILE A 433 -27.46 13.93 -12.26
C ILE A 433 -27.15 15.23 -11.52
N SER A 434 -25.89 15.51 -11.23
CA SER A 434 -25.39 16.75 -10.62
C SER A 434 -25.65 18.01 -11.49
N LYS A 435 -25.93 17.84 -12.78
CA LYS A 435 -26.17 18.92 -13.73
C LYS A 435 -27.64 19.27 -13.89
N ILE A 436 -28.53 18.66 -13.11
CA ILE A 436 -29.94 19.04 -13.07
C ILE A 436 -30.05 20.51 -12.64
N ALA A 437 -30.61 21.36 -13.53
CA ALA A 437 -30.49 22.82 -13.43
C ALA A 437 -31.33 23.46 -12.33
N SER A 438 -32.43 22.81 -11.90
CA SER A 438 -33.36 23.35 -10.90
C SER A 438 -33.20 22.63 -9.55
N GLY A 439 -32.99 23.36 -8.46
CA GLY A 439 -32.89 22.79 -7.11
C GLY A 439 -34.12 21.97 -6.72
N GLY A 440 -35.32 22.44 -7.04
CA GLY A 440 -36.54 21.69 -6.80
C GLY A 440 -36.70 20.44 -7.64
N GLU A 441 -36.24 20.44 -8.91
CA GLU A 441 -36.25 19.26 -9.76
C GLU A 441 -35.20 18.24 -9.25
N LEU A 442 -34.02 18.71 -8.86
CA LEU A 442 -33.00 17.88 -8.27
C LEU A 442 -33.51 17.21 -6.98
N SER A 443 -34.12 17.96 -6.07
CA SER A 443 -34.65 17.42 -4.81
C SER A 443 -35.73 16.37 -5.06
N ARG A 444 -36.63 16.58 -6.03
CA ARG A 444 -37.64 15.58 -6.43
C ARG A 444 -37.02 14.35 -7.09
N PHE A 445 -36.04 14.55 -7.95
CA PHE A 445 -35.30 13.44 -8.55
C PHE A 445 -34.59 12.60 -7.46
N MET A 446 -33.96 13.25 -6.50
CA MET A 446 -33.32 12.59 -5.37
C MET A 446 -34.31 11.83 -4.49
N LEU A 447 -35.53 12.38 -4.30
CA LEU A 447 -36.60 11.67 -3.62
C LEU A 447 -37.01 10.40 -4.39
N ALA A 448 -37.22 10.48 -5.72
CA ALA A 448 -37.55 9.32 -6.55
C ALA A 448 -36.46 8.22 -6.44
N LEU A 449 -35.21 8.63 -6.52
CA LEU A 449 -34.06 7.71 -6.39
C LEU A 449 -34.02 7.05 -5.00
N LYS A 450 -34.23 7.84 -3.93
CA LYS A 450 -34.25 7.32 -2.55
C LYS A 450 -35.41 6.37 -2.28
N VAL A 451 -36.60 6.70 -2.77
CA VAL A 451 -37.74 5.78 -2.67
C VAL A 451 -37.48 4.48 -3.41
N SER A 452 -36.84 4.54 -4.58
CA SER A 452 -36.46 3.35 -5.36
C SER A 452 -35.38 2.48 -4.68
N LEU A 453 -34.57 3.07 -3.79
CA LEU A 453 -33.50 2.46 -3.02
C LEU A 453 -33.89 2.15 -1.57
N MET A 454 -35.18 2.14 -1.20
CA MET A 454 -35.64 1.96 0.20
C MET A 454 -35.14 0.66 0.84
N ASP A 455 -34.89 -0.38 0.04
CA ASP A 455 -34.37 -1.68 0.49
C ASP A 455 -32.84 -1.68 0.71
N VAL A 456 -32.17 -0.58 0.34
CA VAL A 456 -30.72 -0.39 0.45
C VAL A 456 -30.41 0.31 1.77
N LYS A 457 -29.30 -0.05 2.41
CA LYS A 457 -28.84 0.64 3.63
C LYS A 457 -28.67 2.13 3.35
N SER A 458 -29.54 2.96 3.91
CA SER A 458 -29.47 4.41 3.78
C SER A 458 -29.09 5.05 5.12
N ARG A 459 -28.61 6.29 5.05
CA ARG A 459 -28.32 7.09 6.25
C ARG A 459 -29.59 7.26 7.07
N PRO A 460 -29.49 7.25 8.41
CA PRO A 460 -30.67 7.21 9.28
C PRO A 460 -31.52 8.48 9.23
N THR A 461 -30.95 9.60 8.76
CA THR A 461 -31.65 10.90 8.65
C THR A 461 -31.42 11.51 7.27
N ILE A 462 -32.50 11.87 6.60
CA ILE A 462 -32.47 12.58 5.31
C ILE A 462 -33.21 13.92 5.45
N ILE A 463 -32.64 14.95 4.83
CA ILE A 463 -33.20 16.31 4.85
C ILE A 463 -33.45 16.74 3.41
N PHE A 464 -34.64 17.22 3.15
CA PHE A 464 -35.00 17.84 1.87
C PHE A 464 -35.26 19.33 2.04
N ASP A 465 -34.50 20.13 1.32
CA ASP A 465 -34.74 21.57 1.17
C ASP A 465 -35.23 21.86 -0.25
N GLU A 466 -36.06 22.85 -0.41
CA GLU A 466 -36.61 23.33 -1.70
C GLU A 466 -37.33 22.26 -2.55
N ILE A 467 -37.74 21.14 -1.96
CA ILE A 467 -38.40 20.04 -2.69
C ILE A 467 -39.75 20.48 -3.29
N ASP A 468 -40.35 21.52 -2.72
CA ASP A 468 -41.63 22.10 -3.10
C ASP A 468 -41.52 23.33 -4.03
N THR A 469 -40.30 23.66 -4.50
CA THR A 469 -40.09 24.78 -5.41
C THR A 469 -40.73 24.52 -6.76
N GLY A 470 -41.61 25.45 -7.19
CA GLY A 470 -42.28 25.37 -8.49
C GLY A 470 -43.40 24.34 -8.58
N ILE A 471 -43.86 23.79 -7.46
CA ILE A 471 -44.98 22.84 -7.42
C ILE A 471 -46.10 23.31 -6.49
N GLY A 472 -47.32 22.79 -6.72
CA GLY A 472 -48.47 22.99 -5.86
C GLY A 472 -49.55 21.95 -6.17
N GLY A 473 -50.68 22.03 -5.45
CA GLY A 473 -51.85 21.19 -5.68
C GLY A 473 -51.53 19.68 -5.67
N SER A 474 -51.90 18.96 -6.72
CA SER A 474 -51.75 17.50 -6.80
C SER A 474 -50.29 17.01 -6.83
N THR A 475 -49.36 17.84 -7.32
CA THR A 475 -47.94 17.53 -7.31
C THR A 475 -47.36 17.59 -5.89
N ALA A 476 -47.73 18.63 -5.12
CA ALA A 476 -47.29 18.74 -3.73
C ALA A 476 -47.86 17.61 -2.85
N ASP A 477 -49.09 17.17 -3.10
CA ASP A 477 -49.68 16.01 -2.42
C ASP A 477 -48.92 14.70 -2.77
N ALA A 478 -48.58 14.50 -4.05
CA ALA A 478 -47.78 13.36 -4.47
C ALA A 478 -46.39 13.31 -3.82
N VAL A 479 -45.68 14.47 -3.77
CA VAL A 479 -44.42 14.63 -3.05
C VAL A 479 -44.60 14.32 -1.57
N GLY A 480 -45.62 14.86 -0.91
CA GLY A 480 -45.91 14.59 0.49
C GLY A 480 -46.13 13.11 0.78
N ASN A 481 -46.89 12.42 -0.09
CA ASN A 481 -47.11 10.97 0.04
C ASN A 481 -45.82 10.14 -0.13
N ARG A 482 -44.90 10.53 -1.03
CA ARG A 482 -43.60 9.87 -1.20
C ARG A 482 -42.66 10.12 -0.02
N LEU A 483 -42.63 11.35 0.50
CA LEU A 483 -41.90 11.68 1.73
C LEU A 483 -42.41 10.87 2.92
N LYS A 484 -43.74 10.72 3.06
CA LYS A 484 -44.37 9.89 4.09
C LYS A 484 -44.02 8.43 3.93
N THR A 485 -43.97 7.92 2.71
CA THR A 485 -43.53 6.54 2.44
C THR A 485 -42.07 6.33 2.85
N LEU A 486 -41.17 7.23 2.47
CA LEU A 486 -39.74 7.18 2.82
C LEU A 486 -39.57 7.26 4.35
N SER A 487 -40.37 8.06 5.04
CA SER A 487 -40.27 8.26 6.49
C SER A 487 -40.66 7.04 7.36
N LYS A 488 -41.22 5.98 6.78
CA LYS A 488 -41.49 4.72 7.49
C LYS A 488 -40.21 4.00 7.92
N ASN A 489 -39.16 4.13 7.14
CA ASN A 489 -37.89 3.45 7.38
C ASN A 489 -36.77 4.37 7.85
N LEU A 490 -36.91 5.70 7.61
CA LEU A 490 -35.89 6.70 7.87
C LEU A 490 -36.52 7.91 8.59
N GLN A 491 -35.67 8.68 9.25
CA GLN A 491 -36.10 10.02 9.70
C GLN A 491 -35.96 10.98 8.52
N VAL A 492 -37.07 11.63 8.17
CA VAL A 492 -37.13 12.58 7.06
C VAL A 492 -37.48 13.98 7.60
N LEU A 493 -36.58 14.93 7.37
CA LEU A 493 -36.81 16.34 7.69
C LEU A 493 -37.08 17.10 6.38
N VAL A 494 -38.12 17.90 6.35
CA VAL A 494 -38.51 18.66 5.16
C VAL A 494 -38.77 20.12 5.51
N VAL A 495 -38.15 21.01 4.78
CA VAL A 495 -38.47 22.44 4.80
C VAL A 495 -39.46 22.72 3.69
N THR A 496 -40.65 23.20 4.03
CA THR A 496 -41.72 23.43 3.05
C THR A 496 -42.59 24.65 3.37
N HIS A 497 -43.17 25.23 2.31
CA HIS A 497 -44.25 26.20 2.38
C HIS A 497 -45.57 25.63 1.83
N GLN A 498 -45.59 24.36 1.38
CA GLN A 498 -46.74 23.71 0.80
C GLN A 498 -47.61 23.03 1.87
N PRO A 499 -48.90 23.41 2.02
CA PRO A 499 -49.80 22.84 3.02
C PRO A 499 -50.03 21.32 2.80
N GLN A 500 -50.03 20.84 1.54
CA GLN A 500 -50.19 19.43 1.20
C GLN A 500 -49.05 18.55 1.77
N ILE A 501 -47.81 19.06 1.73
CA ILE A 501 -46.66 18.35 2.30
C ILE A 501 -46.72 18.42 3.84
N ALA A 502 -46.99 19.61 4.39
CA ALA A 502 -47.08 19.83 5.83
C ALA A 502 -48.16 18.96 6.49
N ALA A 503 -49.28 18.73 5.78
CA ALA A 503 -50.38 17.89 6.24
C ALA A 503 -49.98 16.39 6.43
N LYS A 504 -48.92 15.88 5.77
CA LYS A 504 -48.46 14.49 5.90
C LYS A 504 -47.45 14.28 7.05
N ALA A 505 -47.04 15.34 7.75
CA ALA A 505 -46.07 15.30 8.81
C ALA A 505 -46.51 14.40 9.99
N ASP A 506 -45.57 13.72 10.62
CA ASP A 506 -45.75 13.14 11.96
C ASP A 506 -45.50 14.18 13.03
N ILE A 507 -44.50 15.05 12.80
CA ILE A 507 -44.19 16.19 13.65
C ILE A 507 -44.11 17.43 12.79
N HIS A 508 -44.73 18.51 13.25
CA HIS A 508 -44.72 19.78 12.56
C HIS A 508 -44.13 20.87 13.47
N PHE A 509 -43.07 21.50 12.99
CA PHE A 509 -42.45 22.66 13.61
C PHE A 509 -42.79 23.91 12.81
N LYS A 510 -43.19 24.97 13.51
CA LYS A 510 -43.40 26.30 12.93
C LYS A 510 -42.23 27.20 13.24
N ILE A 511 -41.65 27.79 12.20
CA ILE A 511 -40.58 28.77 12.30
C ILE A 511 -41.16 30.17 12.06
N ARG A 512 -41.03 31.05 13.04
CA ARG A 512 -41.52 32.43 12.96
C ARG A 512 -40.48 33.44 13.40
N LYS A 513 -40.53 34.62 12.80
CA LYS A 513 -39.81 35.81 13.29
C LYS A 513 -40.61 36.51 14.36
N THR A 514 -39.93 36.92 15.41
CA THR A 514 -40.48 37.82 16.45
C THR A 514 -39.58 39.03 16.53
N SER A 515 -40.17 40.20 16.68
CA SER A 515 -39.46 41.47 16.87
C SER A 515 -39.70 41.95 18.29
N ASN A 516 -38.66 41.88 19.14
CA ASN A 516 -38.65 42.49 20.48
C ASN A 516 -37.49 43.47 20.55
N ASP A 517 -37.75 44.68 21.06
CA ASP A 517 -36.71 45.72 21.31
C ASP A 517 -35.75 45.98 20.14
N ASN A 518 -36.29 46.15 18.92
CA ASN A 518 -35.51 46.34 17.68
C ASN A 518 -34.59 45.15 17.26
N LYS A 519 -34.65 43.99 17.92
CA LYS A 519 -33.97 42.79 17.48
C LYS A 519 -34.95 41.79 16.88
N ILE A 520 -34.62 41.29 15.67
CA ILE A 520 -35.37 40.24 15.01
C ILE A 520 -34.81 38.91 15.49
N LYS A 521 -35.68 38.06 16.07
CA LYS A 521 -35.32 36.72 16.55
C LYS A 521 -36.15 35.67 15.84
N THR A 522 -35.55 34.51 15.59
CA THR A 522 -36.23 33.33 15.06
C THR A 522 -36.65 32.41 16.20
N LEU A 523 -37.92 32.07 16.27
CA LEU A 523 -38.50 31.09 17.19
C LEU A 523 -38.93 29.84 16.43
N ILE A 524 -38.68 28.66 17.03
CA ILE A 524 -39.07 27.37 16.48
C ILE A 524 -39.96 26.69 17.51
N GLU A 525 -41.18 26.37 17.11
CA GLU A 525 -42.22 25.83 17.99
C GLU A 525 -42.71 24.48 17.44
N LYS A 526 -42.78 23.46 18.26
CA LYS A 526 -43.44 22.19 17.94
C LYS A 526 -44.95 22.40 18.05
N LEU A 527 -45.68 22.11 17.00
CA LEU A 527 -47.13 22.28 16.96
C LEU A 527 -47.83 21.04 17.52
N ASP A 528 -48.80 21.27 18.39
CA ASP A 528 -49.82 20.27 18.76
C ASP A 528 -50.86 20.10 17.63
N ALA A 529 -51.76 19.15 17.75
CA ALA A 529 -52.75 18.84 16.75
C ALA A 529 -53.60 20.06 16.33
N LYS A 530 -54.01 20.90 17.31
CA LYS A 530 -54.85 22.08 17.07
C LYS A 530 -54.07 23.20 16.39
N ASN A 531 -52.86 23.50 16.88
CA ASN A 531 -52.02 24.53 16.30
C ASN A 531 -51.51 24.12 14.91
N ARG A 532 -51.36 22.83 14.65
CA ARG A 532 -51.04 22.30 13.33
C ARG A 532 -52.18 22.56 12.32
N GLU A 533 -53.42 22.30 12.69
CA GLU A 533 -54.57 22.57 11.85
C GLU A 533 -54.66 24.07 11.52
N ILE A 534 -54.46 24.94 12.51
CA ILE A 534 -54.43 26.40 12.34
C ILE A 534 -53.29 26.82 11.38
N GLU A 535 -52.09 26.25 11.52
CA GLU A 535 -50.97 26.60 10.66
C GLU A 535 -51.18 26.13 9.20
N ILE A 536 -51.73 24.94 9.01
CA ILE A 536 -52.04 24.44 7.66
C ILE A 536 -53.16 25.31 7.03
N ALA A 537 -54.16 25.73 7.80
CA ALA A 537 -55.19 26.67 7.33
C ALA A 537 -54.57 28.02 6.95
N ARG A 538 -53.63 28.54 7.75
CA ARG A 538 -52.85 29.74 7.44
C ARG A 538 -52.05 29.59 6.14
N MET A 539 -51.43 28.41 5.93
CA MET A 539 -50.68 28.12 4.69
C MET A 539 -51.60 28.08 3.45
N LEU A 540 -52.88 27.74 3.61
CA LEU A 540 -53.86 27.71 2.55
C LEU A 540 -54.45 29.09 2.21
N SER A 541 -54.75 29.91 3.23
CA SER A 541 -55.48 31.14 3.08
C SER A 541 -54.71 32.45 3.32
N GLY A 542 -53.43 32.32 3.75
CA GLY A 542 -52.62 33.45 4.19
C GLY A 542 -52.94 33.86 5.64
N GLU A 543 -52.72 35.13 6.00
CA GLU A 543 -52.90 35.63 7.38
C GLU A 543 -54.32 35.56 7.95
N LYS A 544 -55.33 35.67 7.09
CA LYS A 544 -56.70 35.56 7.52
C LYS A 544 -57.24 34.15 7.42
N ILE A 545 -57.33 33.48 8.57
CA ILE A 545 -57.84 32.11 8.66
C ILE A 545 -59.36 32.12 8.59
N THR A 546 -59.93 31.54 7.54
CA THR A 546 -61.39 31.42 7.37
C THR A 546 -61.85 30.01 7.82
N PRO A 547 -63.16 29.88 8.13
CA PRO A 547 -63.71 28.56 8.45
C PRO A 547 -63.53 27.52 7.33
N GLU A 548 -63.60 27.97 6.07
CA GLU A 548 -63.37 27.12 4.89
C GLU A 548 -61.95 26.65 4.81
N ALA A 549 -60.96 27.50 5.16
CA ALA A 549 -59.54 27.12 5.21
C ALA A 549 -59.27 26.09 6.32
N LEU A 550 -59.92 26.24 7.48
CA LEU A 550 -59.86 25.24 8.55
C LEU A 550 -60.45 23.88 8.12
N ALA A 551 -61.64 23.93 7.46
CA ALA A 551 -62.27 22.72 6.93
C ALA A 551 -61.37 22.04 5.86
N ALA A 552 -60.69 22.80 5.00
CA ALA A 552 -59.75 22.30 4.01
C ALA A 552 -58.50 21.73 4.65
N ALA A 553 -57.94 22.40 5.67
CA ALA A 553 -56.79 21.91 6.44
C ALA A 553 -57.09 20.56 7.12
N ASN A 554 -58.27 20.45 7.73
CA ASN A 554 -58.73 19.21 8.36
C ASN A 554 -58.79 18.05 7.36
N ARG A 555 -59.36 18.28 6.16
CA ARG A 555 -59.39 17.27 5.07
C ARG A 555 -57.99 16.87 4.54
N LEU A 556 -57.03 17.74 4.61
CA LEU A 556 -55.65 17.42 4.19
C LEU A 556 -54.90 16.57 5.23
N ILE A 557 -55.23 16.81 6.53
CA ILE A 557 -54.57 16.10 7.65
C ILE A 557 -55.14 14.70 7.83
N TYR A 558 -56.48 14.61 7.79
CA TYR A 558 -57.23 13.38 8.05
C TYR A 558 -57.87 12.82 6.76
#